data_78b999832be701016f1af02d8c7575bb
#
_entry.id   78b999832be701016f1af02d8c7575bb
#
_cell.length_a   1.000
_cell.length_b   1.000
_cell.length_c   1.000
_cell.angle_alpha   90.00
_cell.angle_beta   90.00
_cell.angle_gamma   90.00
#
_symmetry.space_group_name_H-M   'P 1'
#
loop_
_entity.id
_entity.type
_entity.pdbx_description
1 polymer ?
#
loop_
_entity_poly.entity_id
_entity_poly.type
_entity_poly.pdbx_seq_one_letter_code
_entity_poly.pdbx_strand_id
1 'polypeptide(L)'
;YMLAIGMAGATSIRVGKAVGMQNVKNTQVSGFVGLIVAAFLTLPFTFFAVFYPETIARIFFIDIEIINLTAQVLIIIGCLAVFDGMMAVTLGALRGTGDVWMPCVMQSIAFWLIGLPIAYYLSVNLEYGIIGLWYGLGSGIFISLLLLVPRFYMISSKPIVRL
;
A
#
# COMPACT_ATOMS: atom_id res chain seq x y z
N TYR A 1 -4.34 -0.90 -9.46
CA TYR A 1 -4.48 -1.68 -8.22
C TYR A 1 -4.42 -3.20 -8.46
N MET A 2 -4.96 -3.70 -9.56
CA MET A 2 -4.89 -5.14 -9.91
C MET A 2 -3.46 -5.66 -10.07
N LEU A 3 -2.52 -4.84 -10.54
CA LEU A 3 -1.10 -5.20 -10.58
C LEU A 3 -0.53 -5.45 -9.18
N ALA A 4 -0.88 -4.58 -8.21
CA ALA A 4 -0.44 -4.74 -6.83
C ALA A 4 -1.01 -6.03 -6.19
N ILE A 5 -2.28 -6.36 -6.45
CA ILE A 5 -2.91 -7.61 -5.99
C ILE A 5 -2.21 -8.83 -6.62
N GLY A 6 -1.94 -8.79 -7.92
CA GLY A 6 -1.23 -9.86 -8.63
C GLY A 6 0.16 -10.09 -8.04
N MET A 7 0.90 -9.02 -7.77
CA MET A 7 2.22 -9.08 -7.13
C MET A 7 2.15 -9.58 -5.69
N ALA A 8 1.13 -9.18 -4.93
CA ALA A 8 0.89 -9.69 -3.57
C ALA A 8 0.67 -11.21 -3.58
N GLY A 9 -0.13 -11.71 -4.54
CA GLY A 9 -0.34 -13.15 -4.75
C GLY A 9 0.95 -13.89 -5.11
N ALA A 10 1.70 -13.40 -6.10
CA ALA A 10 2.97 -13.97 -6.52
C ALA A 10 4.00 -14.01 -5.37
N THR A 11 4.10 -12.92 -4.61
CA THR A 11 4.99 -12.83 -3.44
C THR A 11 4.56 -13.80 -2.35
N SER A 12 3.26 -13.93 -2.08
CA SER A 12 2.73 -14.89 -1.11
C SER A 12 3.13 -16.34 -1.45
N ILE A 13 3.02 -16.73 -2.72
CA ILE A 13 3.41 -18.06 -3.19
C ILE A 13 4.92 -18.28 -3.04
N ARG A 14 5.75 -17.33 -3.44
CA ARG A 14 7.22 -17.45 -3.33
C ARG A 14 7.69 -17.52 -1.89
N VAL A 15 7.15 -16.67 -1.02
CA VAL A 15 7.43 -16.68 0.42
C VAL A 15 6.96 -18.00 1.03
N GLY A 16 5.74 -18.44 0.74
CA GLY A 16 5.21 -19.72 1.23
C GLY A 16 6.04 -20.94 0.82
N LYS A 17 6.56 -20.95 -0.42
CA LYS A 17 7.48 -21.98 -0.90
C LYS A 17 8.80 -21.96 -0.12
N ALA A 18 9.38 -20.77 0.11
CA ALA A 18 10.63 -20.62 0.86
C ALA A 18 10.47 -21.06 2.33
N VAL A 19 9.32 -20.73 2.94
CA VAL A 19 8.95 -21.20 4.29
C VAL A 19 8.83 -22.72 4.33
N GLY A 20 8.18 -23.35 3.34
CA GLY A 20 8.08 -24.81 3.25
C GLY A 20 9.44 -25.51 3.10
N MET A 21 10.41 -24.85 2.49
CA MET A 21 11.79 -25.31 2.40
C MET A 21 12.65 -24.97 3.64
N GLN A 22 12.06 -24.36 4.66
CA GLN A 22 12.73 -23.86 5.88
C GLN A 22 13.93 -22.94 5.59
N ASN A 23 13.92 -22.24 4.47
CA ASN A 23 15.00 -21.37 4.05
C ASN A 23 14.72 -19.90 4.43
N VAL A 24 15.19 -19.50 5.60
CA VAL A 24 15.03 -18.15 6.17
C VAL A 24 15.49 -17.06 5.20
N LYS A 25 16.68 -17.23 4.59
CA LYS A 25 17.24 -16.25 3.66
C LYS A 25 16.35 -16.07 2.43
N ASN A 26 15.89 -17.14 1.82
CA ASN A 26 15.00 -17.07 0.66
C ASN A 26 13.63 -16.51 1.02
N THR A 27 13.13 -16.73 2.22
CA THR A 27 11.88 -16.14 2.72
C THR A 27 11.98 -14.63 2.77
N GLN A 28 13.04 -14.10 3.38
CA GLN A 28 13.30 -12.65 3.44
C GLN A 28 13.48 -12.05 2.06
N VAL A 29 14.39 -12.61 1.26
CA VAL A 29 14.70 -12.11 -0.09
C VAL A 29 13.45 -12.09 -0.96
N SER A 30 12.62 -13.13 -0.93
CA SER A 30 11.38 -13.19 -1.72
C SER A 30 10.39 -12.09 -1.34
N GLY A 31 10.24 -11.77 -0.06
CA GLY A 31 9.39 -10.70 0.41
C GLY A 31 9.92 -9.32 -0.01
N PHE A 32 11.19 -9.02 0.27
CA PHE A 32 11.78 -7.72 -0.06
C PHE A 32 11.88 -7.47 -1.58
N VAL A 33 12.21 -8.49 -2.37
CA VAL A 33 12.18 -8.40 -3.84
C VAL A 33 10.75 -8.09 -4.30
N GLY A 34 9.73 -8.72 -3.70
CA GLY A 34 8.34 -8.41 -3.99
C GLY A 34 7.99 -6.95 -3.75
N LEU A 35 8.44 -6.36 -2.63
CA LEU A 35 8.23 -4.94 -2.33
C LEU A 35 8.88 -4.02 -3.38
N ILE A 36 10.15 -4.28 -3.73
CA ILE A 36 10.89 -3.49 -4.72
C ILE A 36 10.19 -3.57 -6.09
N VAL A 37 9.80 -4.77 -6.52
CA VAL A 37 9.10 -4.95 -7.80
C VAL A 37 7.75 -4.25 -7.79
N ALA A 38 7.00 -4.29 -6.69
CA ALA A 38 5.74 -3.57 -6.57
C ALA A 38 5.94 -2.05 -6.71
N ALA A 39 6.95 -1.49 -6.05
CA ALA A 39 7.29 -0.08 -6.18
C ALA A 39 7.59 0.27 -7.65
N PHE A 40 8.42 -0.53 -8.34
CA PHE A 40 8.74 -0.29 -9.76
C PHE A 40 7.52 -0.40 -10.68
N LEU A 41 6.63 -1.35 -10.46
CA LEU A 41 5.44 -1.53 -11.29
C LEU A 41 4.39 -0.42 -11.11
N THR A 42 4.39 0.25 -9.95
CA THR A 42 3.47 1.38 -9.70
C THR A 42 4.04 2.72 -10.19
N LEU A 43 5.36 2.83 -10.43
CA LEU A 43 6.00 4.07 -10.90
C LEU A 43 5.40 4.64 -12.19
N PRO A 44 5.09 3.86 -13.25
CA PRO A 44 4.47 4.44 -14.44
C PRO A 44 3.14 5.12 -14.15
N PHE A 45 2.28 4.51 -13.30
CA PHE A 45 1.04 5.13 -12.89
C PHE A 45 1.29 6.42 -12.11
N THR A 46 2.20 6.38 -11.13
CA THR A 46 2.62 7.57 -10.36
C THR A 46 3.12 8.67 -11.29
N PHE A 47 3.98 8.34 -12.26
CA PHE A 47 4.51 9.31 -13.21
C PHE A 47 3.37 10.01 -13.98
N PHE A 48 2.46 9.27 -14.58
CA PHE A 48 1.36 9.87 -15.34
C PHE A 48 0.39 10.64 -14.43
N ALA A 49 0.08 10.14 -13.25
CA ALA A 49 -0.83 10.81 -12.31
C ALA A 49 -0.26 12.13 -11.75
N VAL A 50 1.07 12.22 -11.58
CA VAL A 50 1.72 13.42 -11.03
C VAL A 50 2.04 14.44 -12.12
N PHE A 51 2.55 13.99 -13.29
CA PHE A 51 3.00 14.92 -14.34
C PHE A 51 1.91 15.30 -15.35
N TYR A 52 0.85 14.48 -15.50
CA TYR A 52 -0.24 14.71 -16.46
C TYR A 52 -1.63 14.58 -15.82
N PRO A 53 -1.87 15.13 -14.60
CA PRO A 53 -3.12 14.93 -13.87
C PRO A 53 -4.30 15.56 -14.60
N GLU A 54 -4.16 16.77 -15.16
CA GLU A 54 -5.23 17.43 -15.90
C GLU A 54 -5.60 16.68 -17.18
N THR A 55 -4.61 16.14 -17.89
CA THR A 55 -4.86 15.36 -19.12
C THR A 55 -5.69 14.13 -18.80
N ILE A 56 -5.40 13.45 -17.70
CA ILE A 56 -6.17 12.29 -17.24
C ILE A 56 -7.57 12.73 -16.81
N ALA A 57 -7.71 13.81 -16.04
CA ALA A 57 -9.00 14.31 -15.57
C ALA A 57 -9.93 14.71 -16.74
N ARG A 58 -9.39 15.34 -17.80
CA ARG A 58 -10.13 15.74 -19.00
C ARG A 58 -10.69 14.55 -19.81
N ILE A 59 -10.18 13.35 -19.63
CA ILE A 59 -10.74 12.14 -20.28
C ILE A 59 -12.11 11.80 -19.69
N PHE A 60 -12.32 12.10 -18.40
CA PHE A 60 -13.51 11.71 -17.65
C PHE A 60 -14.49 12.87 -17.42
N PHE A 61 -14.00 14.12 -17.38
CA PHE A 61 -14.79 15.28 -17.02
C PHE A 61 -14.62 16.40 -18.03
N ILE A 62 -15.70 17.21 -18.20
CA ILE A 62 -15.74 18.39 -19.09
C ILE A 62 -15.68 19.68 -18.27
N ASP A 63 -16.20 19.67 -17.05
CA ASP A 63 -16.25 20.81 -16.16
C ASP A 63 -14.86 21.14 -15.62
N ILE A 64 -14.42 22.39 -15.80
CA ILE A 64 -13.10 22.87 -15.41
C ILE A 64 -12.88 22.82 -13.89
N GLU A 65 -13.93 23.09 -13.11
CA GLU A 65 -13.82 23.05 -11.64
C GLU A 65 -13.58 21.62 -11.15
N ILE A 66 -14.32 20.67 -11.71
CA ILE A 66 -14.15 19.23 -11.41
C ILE A 66 -12.79 18.72 -11.90
N ILE A 67 -12.32 19.16 -13.08
CA ILE A 67 -11.01 18.79 -13.61
C ILE A 67 -9.90 19.25 -12.67
N ASN A 68 -9.95 20.51 -12.20
CA ASN A 68 -8.93 21.05 -11.29
C ASN A 68 -8.90 20.30 -9.95
N LEU A 69 -10.06 20.01 -9.38
CA LEU A 69 -10.15 19.26 -8.13
C LEU A 69 -9.64 17.82 -8.31
N THR A 70 -10.05 17.18 -9.41
CA THR A 70 -9.62 15.80 -9.73
C THR A 70 -8.10 15.74 -9.97
N ALA A 71 -7.52 16.75 -10.63
CA ALA A 71 -6.08 16.82 -10.87
C ALA A 71 -5.29 16.89 -9.56
N GLN A 72 -5.74 17.69 -8.59
CA GLN A 72 -5.11 17.76 -7.26
C GLN A 72 -5.17 16.42 -6.52
N VAL A 73 -6.33 15.77 -6.56
CA VAL A 73 -6.52 14.43 -5.95
C VAL A 73 -5.65 13.38 -6.66
N LEU A 74 -5.54 13.41 -7.99
CA LEU A 74 -4.71 12.48 -8.76
C LEU A 74 -3.22 12.57 -8.40
N ILE A 75 -2.70 13.76 -8.13
CA ILE A 75 -1.32 13.94 -7.67
C ILE A 75 -1.11 13.22 -6.33
N ILE A 76 -2.03 13.39 -5.39
CA ILE A 76 -1.94 12.75 -4.07
C ILE A 76 -2.03 11.23 -4.21
N ILE A 77 -3.02 10.73 -4.95
CA ILE A 77 -3.19 9.28 -5.20
C ILE A 77 -1.96 8.72 -5.91
N GLY A 78 -1.42 9.43 -6.90
CA GLY A 78 -0.21 9.02 -7.61
C GLY A 78 0.98 8.85 -6.68
N CYS A 79 1.21 9.79 -5.77
CA CYS A 79 2.27 9.68 -4.77
C CYS A 79 2.02 8.52 -3.78
N LEU A 80 0.77 8.30 -3.38
CA LEU A 80 0.40 7.22 -2.46
C LEU A 80 0.43 5.84 -3.10
N ALA A 81 0.26 5.73 -4.42
CA ALA A 81 0.15 4.46 -5.14
C ALA A 81 1.36 3.53 -4.94
N VAL A 82 2.58 4.11 -4.85
CA VAL A 82 3.79 3.32 -4.58
C VAL A 82 3.71 2.67 -3.19
N PHE A 83 3.33 3.44 -2.18
CA PHE A 83 3.22 2.96 -0.80
C PHE A 83 2.08 1.95 -0.65
N ASP A 84 0.95 2.18 -1.32
CA ASP A 84 -0.19 1.26 -1.34
C ASP A 84 0.18 -0.09 -1.99
N GLY A 85 0.89 -0.05 -3.12
CA GLY A 85 1.43 -1.24 -3.76
C GLY A 85 2.39 -2.03 -2.86
N MET A 86 3.30 -1.33 -2.18
CA MET A 86 4.21 -1.94 -1.20
C MET A 86 3.44 -2.55 -0.01
N MET A 87 2.41 -1.89 0.49
CA MET A 87 1.55 -2.37 1.56
C MET A 87 0.84 -3.67 1.15
N ALA A 88 0.22 -3.69 -0.04
CA ALA A 88 -0.47 -4.86 -0.56
C ALA A 88 0.47 -6.08 -0.67
N VAL A 89 1.70 -5.87 -1.17
CA VAL A 89 2.71 -6.93 -1.30
C VAL A 89 3.23 -7.38 0.06
N THR A 90 3.39 -6.49 1.03
CA THR A 90 3.79 -6.86 2.39
C THR A 90 2.74 -7.75 3.05
N LEU A 91 1.45 -7.44 2.87
CA LEU A 91 0.35 -8.30 3.29
C LEU A 91 0.38 -9.67 2.60
N GLY A 92 0.72 -9.69 1.30
CA GLY A 92 0.93 -10.92 0.56
C GLY A 92 2.07 -11.76 1.13
N ALA A 93 3.21 -11.13 1.44
CA ALA A 93 4.35 -11.78 2.05
C ALA A 93 4.02 -12.37 3.43
N LEU A 94 3.31 -11.63 4.28
CA LEU A 94 2.84 -12.10 5.59
C LEU A 94 1.87 -13.28 5.47
N ARG A 95 0.94 -13.24 4.50
CA ARG A 95 0.09 -14.42 4.20
C ARG A 95 0.93 -15.63 3.82
N GLY A 96 1.99 -15.45 3.04
CA GLY A 96 2.94 -16.51 2.66
C GLY A 96 3.63 -17.15 3.86
N THR A 97 3.89 -16.41 4.93
CA THR A 97 4.42 -16.96 6.20
C THR A 97 3.37 -17.66 7.06
N GLY A 98 2.07 -17.50 6.74
CA GLY A 98 0.95 -17.99 7.54
C GLY A 98 0.44 -16.99 8.56
N ASP A 99 1.04 -15.81 8.67
CA ASP A 99 0.58 -14.75 9.55
C ASP A 99 -0.47 -13.89 8.84
N VAL A 100 -1.73 -14.15 9.14
CA VAL A 100 -2.87 -13.45 8.53
C VAL A 100 -3.59 -12.55 9.54
N TRP A 101 -3.73 -13.02 10.78
CA TRP A 101 -4.55 -12.37 11.78
C TRP A 101 -3.96 -11.04 12.28
N MET A 102 -2.69 -11.05 12.66
CA MET A 102 -2.03 -9.84 13.18
C MET A 102 -1.89 -8.73 12.13
N PRO A 103 -1.52 -9.00 10.86
CA PRO A 103 -1.55 -7.99 9.81
C PRO A 103 -2.93 -7.37 9.60
N CYS A 104 -4.01 -8.17 9.69
CA CYS A 104 -5.37 -7.66 9.59
C CYS A 104 -5.69 -6.68 10.74
N VAL A 105 -5.34 -7.03 11.98
CA VAL A 105 -5.52 -6.14 13.15
C VAL A 105 -4.70 -4.87 13.01
N MET A 106 -3.41 -4.98 12.64
CA MET A 106 -2.53 -3.82 12.45
C MET A 106 -3.06 -2.87 11.38
N GLN A 107 -3.54 -3.42 10.25
CA GLN A 107 -4.12 -2.62 9.18
C GLN A 107 -5.43 -1.96 9.63
N SER A 108 -6.28 -2.68 10.36
CA SER A 108 -7.51 -2.11 10.91
C SER A 108 -7.21 -0.95 11.86
N ILE A 109 -6.24 -1.08 12.76
CA ILE A 109 -5.80 -0.01 13.66
C ILE A 109 -5.29 1.19 12.85
N ALA A 110 -4.42 0.96 11.85
CA ALA A 110 -3.84 2.03 11.06
C ALA A 110 -4.90 2.85 10.30
N PHE A 111 -5.93 2.20 9.75
CA PHE A 111 -6.98 2.90 9.01
C PHE A 111 -8.10 3.45 9.89
N TRP A 112 -8.63 2.66 10.84
CA TRP A 112 -9.80 3.05 11.61
C TRP A 112 -9.47 3.97 12.79
N LEU A 113 -8.35 3.71 13.51
CA LEU A 113 -7.99 4.50 14.68
C LEU A 113 -7.09 5.69 14.37
N ILE A 114 -6.38 5.68 13.23
CA ILE A 114 -5.44 6.76 12.89
C ILE A 114 -5.85 7.43 11.58
N GLY A 115 -5.98 6.70 10.48
CA GLY A 115 -6.25 7.24 9.17
C GLY A 115 -7.59 7.99 9.11
N LEU A 116 -8.67 7.40 9.57
CA LEU A 116 -10.00 8.02 9.55
C LEU A 116 -10.12 9.24 10.48
N PRO A 117 -9.65 9.23 11.73
CA PRO A 117 -9.66 10.42 12.57
C PRO A 117 -8.85 11.58 11.99
N ILE A 118 -7.67 11.29 11.42
CA ILE A 118 -6.86 12.31 10.73
C ILE A 118 -7.60 12.83 9.49
N ALA A 119 -8.20 11.94 8.69
CA ALA A 119 -8.99 12.32 7.52
C ALA A 119 -10.15 13.25 7.89
N TYR A 120 -10.89 12.89 8.95
CA TYR A 120 -11.99 13.72 9.46
C TYR A 120 -11.49 15.09 9.93
N TYR A 121 -10.41 15.11 10.74
CA TYR A 121 -9.85 16.35 11.26
C TYR A 121 -9.36 17.28 10.14
N LEU A 122 -8.63 16.76 9.16
CA LEU A 122 -8.13 17.54 8.03
C LEU A 122 -9.26 18.00 7.10
N SER A 123 -10.23 17.12 6.84
CA SER A 123 -11.31 17.41 5.89
C SER A 123 -12.33 18.40 6.44
N VAL A 124 -12.74 18.21 7.72
CA VAL A 124 -13.83 18.98 8.32
C VAL A 124 -13.31 20.14 9.18
N ASN A 125 -12.37 19.90 10.10
CA ASN A 125 -11.93 20.95 11.04
C ASN A 125 -10.96 21.95 10.41
N LEU A 126 -10.11 21.50 9.46
CA LEU A 126 -9.20 22.36 8.72
C LEU A 126 -9.75 22.79 7.35
N GLU A 127 -10.97 22.37 7.01
CA GLU A 127 -11.67 22.77 5.78
C GLU A 127 -10.94 22.38 4.47
N TYR A 128 -10.01 21.42 4.50
CA TYR A 128 -9.33 20.93 3.29
C TYR A 128 -10.22 20.05 2.40
N GLY A 129 -11.46 19.78 2.80
CA GLY A 129 -12.43 19.04 2.01
C GLY A 129 -11.90 17.65 1.58
N ILE A 130 -12.07 17.33 0.29
CA ILE A 130 -11.65 16.02 -0.25
C ILE A 130 -10.13 15.81 -0.20
N ILE A 131 -9.33 16.86 -0.29
CA ILE A 131 -7.87 16.78 -0.23
C ILE A 131 -7.44 16.32 1.17
N GLY A 132 -8.06 16.86 2.23
CA GLY A 132 -7.81 16.45 3.62
C GLY A 132 -8.15 14.97 3.85
N LEU A 133 -9.21 14.47 3.22
CA LEU A 133 -9.59 13.05 3.28
C LEU A 133 -8.49 12.14 2.71
N TRP A 134 -7.92 12.49 1.54
CA TRP A 134 -6.84 11.71 0.93
C TRP A 134 -5.54 11.76 1.72
N TYR A 135 -5.19 12.89 2.34
CA TYR A 135 -4.03 12.95 3.26
C TYR A 135 -4.23 12.05 4.48
N GLY A 136 -5.44 12.03 5.04
CA GLY A 136 -5.75 11.15 6.17
C GLY A 136 -5.67 9.67 5.79
N LEU A 137 -6.22 9.26 4.65
CA LEU A 137 -6.09 7.89 4.14
C LEU A 137 -4.62 7.55 3.85
N GLY A 138 -3.85 8.49 3.29
CA GLY A 138 -2.42 8.32 3.07
C GLY A 138 -1.64 8.09 4.36
N SER A 139 -2.01 8.76 5.45
CA SER A 139 -1.41 8.51 6.77
C SER A 139 -1.67 7.08 7.25
N GLY A 140 -2.87 6.54 6.99
CA GLY A 140 -3.21 5.14 7.26
C GLY A 140 -2.35 4.15 6.49
N ILE A 141 -2.12 4.39 5.18
CA ILE A 141 -1.22 3.57 4.35
C ILE A 141 0.20 3.60 4.92
N PHE A 142 0.71 4.78 5.24
CA PHE A 142 2.08 4.95 5.73
C PHE A 142 2.30 4.26 7.08
N ILE A 143 1.38 4.44 8.03
CA ILE A 143 1.43 3.78 9.34
C ILE A 143 1.28 2.27 9.20
N SER A 144 0.39 1.81 8.30
CA SER A 144 0.26 0.39 8.01
C SER A 144 1.59 -0.21 7.54
N LEU A 145 2.32 0.46 6.63
CA LEU A 145 3.65 0.02 6.20
C LEU A 145 4.66 -0.01 7.34
N LEU A 146 4.68 1.02 8.19
CA LEU A 146 5.56 1.09 9.36
C LEU A 146 5.32 -0.06 10.35
N LEU A 147 4.12 -0.60 10.41
CA LEU A 147 3.78 -1.74 11.25
C LEU A 147 4.06 -3.09 10.56
N LEU A 148 3.69 -3.22 9.28
CA LEU A 148 3.71 -4.48 8.56
C LEU A 148 5.12 -4.89 8.10
N VAL A 149 5.96 -3.95 7.64
CA VAL A 149 7.31 -4.27 7.15
C VAL A 149 8.22 -4.79 8.27
N PRO A 150 8.31 -4.16 9.45
CA PRO A 150 9.06 -4.72 10.57
C PRO A 150 8.49 -6.07 11.03
N ARG A 151 7.16 -6.21 11.02
CA ARG A 151 6.50 -7.48 11.36
C ARG A 151 6.95 -8.60 10.42
N PHE A 152 6.94 -8.35 9.10
CA PHE A 152 7.43 -9.32 8.13
C PHE A 152 8.90 -9.67 8.38
N TYR A 153 9.75 -8.67 8.63
CA TYR A 153 11.16 -8.91 8.93
C TYR A 153 11.35 -9.78 10.17
N MET A 154 10.61 -9.51 11.26
CA MET A 154 10.70 -10.26 12.51
C MET A 154 10.28 -11.72 12.34
N ILE A 155 9.17 -11.98 11.60
CA ILE A 155 8.67 -13.34 11.37
C ILE A 155 9.60 -14.09 10.43
N SER A 156 10.04 -13.47 9.35
CA SER A 156 10.89 -14.09 8.34
C SER A 156 12.32 -14.36 8.81
N SER A 157 12.76 -13.74 9.93
CA SER A 157 14.11 -13.91 10.50
C SER A 157 14.28 -15.21 11.29
N LYS A 158 13.20 -15.95 11.53
CA LYS A 158 13.22 -17.22 12.30
C LYS A 158 12.72 -18.36 11.42
N PRO A 159 13.21 -19.60 11.66
CA PRO A 159 12.64 -20.75 10.99
C PRO A 159 11.17 -20.90 11.41
N ILE A 160 10.28 -20.87 10.42
CA ILE A 160 8.83 -20.97 10.63
C ILE A 160 8.47 -22.45 10.58
N VAL A 161 8.24 -23.04 11.75
CA VAL A 161 7.72 -24.40 11.86
C VAL A 161 6.19 -24.31 11.75
N ARG A 162 5.62 -24.87 10.68
CA ARG A 162 4.17 -25.07 10.59
C ARG A 162 3.84 -26.37 11.32
N LEU A 163 3.01 -26.25 12.34
CA LEU A 163 2.36 -27.39 12.98
C LEU A 163 1.28 -27.95 12.06
#